data_d21b2ebe018110fe3731fa10b01a1cc4
#
_entry.id   d21b2ebe018110fe3731fa10b01a1cc4
#
_cell.length_a   1.000
_cell.length_b   1.000
_cell.length_c   1.000
_cell.angle_alpha   90.00
_cell.angle_beta   90.00
_cell.angle_gamma   90.00
#
_symmetry.space_group_name_H-M   'P 1'
#
loop_
_entity.id
_entity.type
_entity.pdbx_description
1 polymer ?
#
loop_
_entity_poly.entity_id
_entity_poly.type
_entity_poly.pdbx_seq_one_letter_code
_entity_poly.pdbx_strand_id
1 'polypeptide(L)'
;MGRASLNLGIGRAPVPMSVLPPRAVQDSQPRDRWLLMRLLAAGQSVPRLADTLIDERGSLGSVLSTSEERLRQLGADSNCIAMLALLREAISAVLERGVTDKPLVDNSAALADAMHSQMAYLSIEQVRVAFLDAGHRLLRVEIMNSGSVRLAHIYPSEIARRCLELSASAVILVHNHPSGDPAPSADDIRITERLRQALQTIDVQLRDHLVIGRKGYVSFAESGLL
;
A
#
# COMPACT_ATOMS: atom_id res chain seq x y z
N MET A 1 54.52 -19.98 31.71
CA MET A 1 53.38 -19.09 32.02
C MET A 1 53.20 -18.19 30.82
N GLY A 2 52.38 -18.59 29.85
CA GLY A 2 52.08 -17.84 28.63
C GLY A 2 50.61 -17.42 28.64
N ARG A 3 50.37 -16.12 28.62
CA ARG A 3 49.03 -15.55 28.50
C ARG A 3 48.63 -15.57 27.03
N ALA A 4 47.57 -16.31 26.71
CA ALA A 4 46.86 -16.25 25.42
C ALA A 4 46.06 -14.93 25.39
N SER A 5 46.39 -14.04 24.47
CA SER A 5 45.53 -12.86 24.15
C SER A 5 44.44 -13.28 23.20
N LEU A 6 43.20 -13.24 23.66
CA LEU A 6 42.02 -13.31 22.80
C LEU A 6 41.93 -12.00 22.00
N ASN A 7 42.07 -12.12 20.70
CA ASN A 7 41.85 -11.04 19.76
C ASN A 7 40.35 -10.98 19.45
N LEU A 8 39.63 -10.11 20.17
CA LEU A 8 38.24 -9.77 19.89
C LEU A 8 38.21 -8.90 18.64
N GLY A 9 37.69 -9.50 17.53
CA GLY A 9 37.50 -8.83 16.27
C GLY A 9 36.69 -7.55 16.43
N ILE A 10 37.30 -6.44 16.11
CA ILE A 10 36.76 -5.10 16.20
C ILE A 10 35.64 -4.98 15.15
N GLY A 11 34.45 -4.66 15.67
CA GLY A 11 33.28 -4.36 14.85
C GLY A 11 33.57 -3.22 13.87
N ARG A 12 33.13 -3.40 12.64
CA ARG A 12 33.11 -2.35 11.62
C ARG A 12 32.37 -1.14 12.17
N ALA A 13 32.98 0.03 12.10
CA ALA A 13 32.41 1.29 12.49
C ALA A 13 31.04 1.53 11.80
N PRO A 14 30.05 2.08 12.50
CA PRO A 14 28.77 2.43 11.90
C PRO A 14 28.99 3.42 10.76
N VAL A 15 28.39 3.15 9.60
CA VAL A 15 28.42 4.05 8.45
C VAL A 15 27.76 5.37 8.84
N PRO A 16 28.39 6.53 8.64
CA PRO A 16 27.84 7.82 9.07
C PRO A 16 26.49 8.09 8.42
N MET A 17 25.52 8.53 9.24
CA MET A 17 24.12 8.80 8.88
C MET A 17 23.90 10.05 8.02
N SER A 18 24.95 10.72 7.58
CA SER A 18 24.85 12.00 6.88
C SER A 18 25.18 11.85 5.41
N VAL A 19 24.19 11.63 4.60
CA VAL A 19 23.92 12.25 3.29
C VAL A 19 22.57 11.70 2.80
N LEU A 20 21.52 12.50 2.88
CA LEU A 20 20.27 12.23 2.16
C LEU A 20 20.54 12.43 0.66
N PRO A 21 20.05 11.53 -0.21
CA PRO A 21 20.19 11.74 -1.65
C PRO A 21 19.41 12.99 -2.07
N PRO A 22 19.85 13.68 -3.12
CA PRO A 22 19.14 14.85 -3.63
C PRO A 22 17.71 14.50 -4.01
N ARG A 23 16.75 15.38 -3.68
CA ARG A 23 15.36 15.30 -4.12
C ARG A 23 15.29 15.60 -5.62
N ALA A 24 15.52 14.62 -6.47
CA ALA A 24 15.22 14.71 -7.90
C ALA A 24 13.88 14.03 -8.17
N VAL A 25 12.93 14.79 -8.69
CA VAL A 25 11.49 14.48 -8.73
C VAL A 25 11.09 13.61 -9.95
N GLN A 26 11.98 13.18 -10.84
CA GLN A 26 11.60 12.52 -12.10
C GLN A 26 12.11 11.10 -12.30
N ASP A 27 13.09 10.62 -11.52
CA ASP A 27 13.52 9.23 -11.54
C ASP A 27 13.70 8.72 -10.11
N SER A 28 12.75 7.95 -9.60
CA SER A 28 12.80 7.43 -8.23
C SER A 28 13.81 6.28 -8.09
N GLN A 29 14.21 5.63 -9.17
CA GLN A 29 15.07 4.44 -9.13
C GLN A 29 16.41 4.65 -8.43
N PRO A 30 17.17 5.74 -8.64
CA PRO A 30 18.44 5.94 -7.94
C PRO A 30 18.26 6.07 -6.43
N ARG A 31 17.18 6.74 -5.98
CA ARG A 31 16.83 6.89 -4.57
C ARG A 31 16.36 5.58 -3.97
N ASP A 32 15.49 4.87 -4.64
CA ASP A 32 14.94 3.57 -4.24
C ASP A 32 16.05 2.54 -4.08
N ARG A 33 16.99 2.48 -5.04
CA ARG A 33 18.17 1.63 -5.03
C ARG A 33 19.06 1.96 -3.83
N TRP A 34 19.34 3.22 -3.59
CA TRP A 34 20.14 3.67 -2.46
C TRP A 34 19.47 3.31 -1.12
N LEU A 35 18.16 3.55 -0.97
CA LEU A 35 17.40 3.19 0.22
C LEU A 35 17.44 1.69 0.48
N LEU A 36 17.15 0.89 -0.55
CA LEU A 36 17.15 -0.57 -0.45
C LEU A 36 18.54 -1.11 -0.11
N MET A 37 19.58 -0.59 -0.75
CA MET A 37 20.96 -0.97 -0.45
C MET A 37 21.31 -0.68 1.02
N ARG A 38 20.91 0.47 1.56
CA ARG A 38 21.13 0.83 2.98
C ARG A 38 20.37 -0.08 3.93
N LEU A 39 19.14 -0.40 3.62
CA LEU A 39 18.32 -1.35 4.39
C LEU A 39 18.97 -2.75 4.41
N LEU A 40 19.34 -3.27 3.25
CA LEU A 40 19.96 -4.58 3.13
C LEU A 40 21.34 -4.63 3.80
N ALA A 41 22.12 -3.57 3.74
CA ALA A 41 23.42 -3.48 4.42
C ALA A 41 23.27 -3.54 5.94
N ALA A 42 22.21 -2.96 6.51
CA ALA A 42 21.90 -3.07 7.93
C ALA A 42 21.56 -4.50 8.36
N GLY A 43 20.97 -5.29 7.46
CA GLY A 43 20.64 -6.72 7.65
C GLY A 43 21.76 -7.70 7.28
N GLN A 44 22.97 -7.22 6.97
CA GLN A 44 24.13 -8.02 6.51
C GLN A 44 23.92 -8.72 5.15
N SER A 45 22.94 -8.34 4.36
CA SER A 45 22.67 -8.88 3.03
C SER A 45 23.54 -8.21 1.95
N VAL A 46 23.73 -8.92 0.82
CA VAL A 46 24.72 -8.54 -0.20
C VAL A 46 24.29 -7.28 -0.96
N PRO A 47 25.17 -6.26 -1.15
CA PRO A 47 24.85 -5.03 -1.88
C PRO A 47 24.28 -5.25 -3.30
N ARG A 48 24.71 -6.28 -4.01
CA ARG A 48 24.20 -6.64 -5.34
C ARG A 48 22.72 -7.05 -5.35
N LEU A 49 22.18 -7.49 -4.22
CA LEU A 49 20.78 -7.88 -4.11
C LEU A 49 19.84 -6.67 -4.29
N ALA A 50 20.21 -5.50 -3.77
CA ALA A 50 19.43 -4.28 -3.97
C ALA A 50 19.31 -3.91 -5.45
N ASP A 51 20.41 -4.03 -6.20
CA ASP A 51 20.41 -3.79 -7.65
C ASP A 51 19.49 -4.77 -8.36
N THR A 52 19.65 -6.08 -8.10
CA THR A 52 18.80 -7.12 -8.69
C THR A 52 17.32 -6.89 -8.42
N LEU A 53 16.97 -6.58 -7.17
CA LEU A 53 15.57 -6.36 -6.79
C LEU A 53 14.97 -5.13 -7.47
N ILE A 54 15.70 -4.02 -7.56
CA ILE A 54 15.21 -2.80 -8.22
C ILE A 54 15.16 -2.99 -9.74
N ASP A 55 16.16 -3.64 -10.35
CA ASP A 55 16.17 -3.91 -11.80
C ASP A 55 14.97 -4.79 -12.22
N GLU A 56 14.67 -5.82 -11.42
CA GLU A 56 13.55 -6.74 -11.69
C GLU A 56 12.16 -6.15 -11.35
N ARG A 57 12.08 -5.30 -10.34
CA ARG A 57 10.80 -4.82 -9.80
C ARG A 57 10.49 -3.35 -10.11
N GLY A 58 11.50 -2.59 -10.54
CA GLY A 58 11.37 -1.20 -10.98
C GLY A 58 11.38 -0.15 -9.87
N SER A 59 10.91 -0.47 -8.65
CA SER A 59 10.86 0.48 -7.54
C SER A 59 10.90 -0.21 -6.17
N LEU A 60 11.23 0.55 -5.11
CA LEU A 60 11.18 0.06 -3.74
C LEU A 60 9.76 -0.40 -3.34
N GLY A 61 8.73 0.34 -3.74
CA GLY A 61 7.34 -0.05 -3.48
C GLY A 61 6.98 -1.40 -4.10
N SER A 62 7.42 -1.65 -5.34
CA SER A 62 7.23 -2.96 -6.01
C SER A 62 8.03 -4.07 -5.32
N VAL A 63 9.23 -3.79 -4.81
CA VAL A 63 10.02 -4.76 -4.02
C VAL A 63 9.27 -5.12 -2.74
N LEU A 64 8.79 -4.13 -1.98
CA LEU A 64 8.05 -4.34 -0.75
C LEU A 64 6.74 -5.13 -0.95
N SER A 65 6.13 -5.03 -2.14
CA SER A 65 4.89 -5.75 -2.49
C SER A 65 5.15 -7.11 -3.16
N THR A 66 6.41 -7.52 -3.30
CA THR A 66 6.77 -8.81 -3.90
C THR A 66 6.52 -9.95 -2.92
N SER A 67 5.98 -11.10 -3.43
CA SER A 67 5.79 -12.29 -2.61
C SER A 67 7.12 -12.85 -2.10
N GLU A 68 7.09 -13.50 -0.93
CA GLU A 68 8.27 -14.13 -0.34
C GLU A 68 8.93 -15.12 -1.29
N GLU A 69 8.13 -15.94 -1.97
CA GLU A 69 8.64 -16.93 -2.91
C GLU A 69 9.42 -16.26 -4.05
N ARG A 70 8.89 -15.17 -4.62
CA ARG A 70 9.59 -14.43 -5.67
C ARG A 70 10.83 -13.74 -5.15
N LEU A 71 10.82 -13.21 -3.93
CA LEU A 71 12.01 -12.65 -3.29
C LEU A 71 13.11 -13.70 -3.11
N ARG A 72 12.76 -14.94 -2.70
CA ARG A 72 13.72 -16.07 -2.61
C ARG A 72 14.32 -16.41 -3.97
N GLN A 73 13.51 -16.48 -5.02
CA GLN A 73 13.97 -16.71 -6.39
C GLN A 73 14.95 -15.63 -6.87
N LEU A 74 14.81 -14.40 -6.41
CA LEU A 74 15.69 -13.27 -6.71
C LEU A 74 16.94 -13.22 -5.82
N GLY A 75 17.10 -14.18 -4.91
CA GLY A 75 18.28 -14.33 -4.07
C GLY A 75 18.17 -13.69 -2.68
N ALA A 76 16.96 -13.29 -2.26
CA ALA A 76 16.74 -12.78 -0.90
C ALA A 76 16.76 -13.95 0.10
N ASP A 77 17.55 -13.81 1.16
CA ASP A 77 17.54 -14.72 2.30
C ASP A 77 16.35 -14.45 3.25
N SER A 78 16.17 -15.34 4.22
CA SER A 78 15.06 -15.22 5.18
C SER A 78 15.10 -13.93 6.01
N ASN A 79 16.30 -13.43 6.34
CA ASN A 79 16.44 -12.18 7.09
C ASN A 79 16.04 -10.96 6.25
N CYS A 80 16.45 -10.94 4.97
CA CYS A 80 16.04 -9.92 4.02
C CYS A 80 14.52 -9.90 3.85
N ILE A 81 13.90 -11.06 3.67
CA ILE A 81 12.45 -11.19 3.50
C ILE A 81 11.71 -10.69 4.75
N ALA A 82 12.13 -11.13 5.94
CA ALA A 82 11.54 -10.70 7.20
C ALA A 82 11.65 -9.17 7.39
N MET A 83 12.81 -8.60 7.07
CA MET A 83 13.03 -7.15 7.17
C MET A 83 12.14 -6.36 6.21
N LEU A 84 12.01 -6.79 4.95
CA LEU A 84 11.12 -6.15 3.98
C LEU A 84 9.65 -6.25 4.41
N ALA A 85 9.24 -7.40 4.96
CA ALA A 85 7.88 -7.59 5.50
C ALA A 85 7.60 -6.65 6.67
N LEU A 86 8.53 -6.55 7.64
CA LEU A 86 8.41 -5.64 8.78
C LEU A 86 8.39 -4.18 8.36
N LEU A 87 9.20 -3.80 7.37
CA LEU A 87 9.19 -2.43 6.85
C LEU A 87 7.84 -2.09 6.20
N ARG A 88 7.29 -2.99 5.41
CA ARG A 88 5.95 -2.83 4.82
C ARG A 88 4.88 -2.66 5.90
N GLU A 89 4.91 -3.52 6.93
CA GLU A 89 3.97 -3.47 8.05
C GLU A 89 4.11 -2.17 8.86
N ALA A 90 5.34 -1.73 9.13
CA ALA A 90 5.60 -0.48 9.83
C ALA A 90 5.08 0.75 9.06
N ILE A 91 5.29 0.80 7.75
CA ILE A 91 4.75 1.87 6.89
C ILE A 91 3.22 1.86 6.95
N SER A 92 2.58 0.69 6.79
CA SER A 92 1.12 0.56 6.88
C SER A 92 0.59 1.02 8.23
N ALA A 93 1.20 0.59 9.33
CA ALA A 93 0.77 0.96 10.68
C ALA A 93 0.89 2.47 10.97
N VAL A 94 1.93 3.13 10.44
CA VAL A 94 2.09 4.59 10.58
C VAL A 94 1.01 5.34 9.80
N LEU A 95 0.73 4.91 8.58
CA LEU A 95 -0.27 5.56 7.72
C LEU A 95 -1.71 5.30 8.24
N GLU A 96 -1.99 4.09 8.74
CA GLU A 96 -3.30 3.75 9.32
C GLU A 96 -3.63 4.61 10.55
N ARG A 97 -2.67 4.94 11.39
CA ARG A 97 -2.89 5.86 12.53
C ARG A 97 -3.36 7.23 12.07
N GLY A 98 -2.80 7.75 10.98
CA GLY A 98 -3.24 9.02 10.41
C GLY A 98 -4.69 8.99 9.92
N VAL A 99 -5.22 7.82 9.60
CA VAL A 99 -6.59 7.63 9.11
C VAL A 99 -7.60 7.49 10.26
N THR A 100 -7.21 6.84 11.38
CA THR A 100 -8.12 6.52 12.49
C THR A 100 -8.37 7.69 13.46
N ASP A 101 -7.43 8.63 13.59
CA ASP A 101 -7.48 9.67 14.61
C ASP A 101 -8.40 10.86 14.26
N LYS A 102 -8.85 11.01 13.01
CA LYS A 102 -9.67 12.13 12.53
C LYS A 102 -10.82 11.66 11.65
N PRO A 103 -11.93 12.42 11.58
CA PRO A 103 -12.96 12.16 10.57
C PRO A 103 -12.37 12.22 9.16
N LEU A 104 -12.71 11.24 8.31
CA LEU A 104 -12.19 11.16 6.93
C LEU A 104 -12.73 12.28 6.01
N VAL A 105 -13.79 13.00 6.41
CA VAL A 105 -14.25 14.20 5.69
C VAL A 105 -13.14 15.26 5.61
N ASP A 106 -12.35 15.37 6.68
CA ASP A 106 -11.25 16.34 6.76
C ASP A 106 -9.89 15.73 6.38
N ASN A 107 -9.87 14.43 6.04
CA ASN A 107 -8.62 13.67 5.90
C ASN A 107 -8.71 12.56 4.83
N SER A 108 -9.47 12.78 3.75
CA SER A 108 -9.60 11.83 2.63
C SER A 108 -8.24 11.49 1.99
N ALA A 109 -7.34 12.46 1.93
CA ALA A 109 -5.97 12.26 1.44
C ALA A 109 -5.19 11.24 2.29
N ALA A 110 -5.36 11.21 3.62
CA ALA A 110 -4.65 10.22 4.46
C ALA A 110 -5.13 8.78 4.19
N LEU A 111 -6.43 8.58 3.93
CA LEU A 111 -6.93 7.28 3.49
C LEU A 111 -6.35 6.91 2.13
N ALA A 112 -6.33 7.85 1.17
CA ALA A 112 -5.79 7.62 -0.15
C ALA A 112 -4.30 7.27 -0.09
N ASP A 113 -3.49 7.96 0.73
CA ASP A 113 -2.07 7.68 0.94
C ASP A 113 -1.86 6.30 1.59
N ALA A 114 -2.66 5.95 2.60
CA ALA A 114 -2.61 4.63 3.23
C ALA A 114 -2.97 3.52 2.23
N MET A 115 -4.03 3.70 1.43
CA MET A 115 -4.43 2.73 0.40
C MET A 115 -3.39 2.67 -0.72
N HIS A 116 -2.85 3.80 -1.15
CA HIS A 116 -1.78 3.84 -2.16
C HIS A 116 -0.56 3.03 -1.70
N SER A 117 -0.09 3.21 -0.47
CA SER A 117 1.05 2.46 0.07
C SER A 117 0.84 0.94 0.08
N GLN A 118 -0.41 0.49 0.26
CA GLN A 118 -0.75 -0.92 0.36
C GLN A 118 -1.14 -1.56 -0.97
N MET A 119 -1.66 -0.80 -1.93
CA MET A 119 -2.32 -1.33 -3.12
C MET A 119 -1.65 -0.97 -4.44
N ALA A 120 -0.90 0.15 -4.52
CA ALA A 120 -0.36 0.66 -5.79
C ALA A 120 0.55 -0.32 -6.54
N TYR A 121 1.20 -1.22 -5.82
CA TYR A 121 2.17 -2.17 -6.38
C TYR A 121 1.68 -3.62 -6.39
N LEU A 122 0.41 -3.87 -6.06
CA LEU A 122 -0.17 -5.21 -6.19
C LEU A 122 -0.21 -5.61 -7.67
N SER A 123 0.16 -6.85 -7.94
CA SER A 123 0.15 -7.44 -9.28
C SER A 123 -1.23 -7.92 -9.72
N ILE A 124 -2.17 -7.96 -8.77
CA ILE A 124 -3.57 -8.34 -8.99
C ILE A 124 -4.48 -7.18 -8.60
N GLU A 125 -5.62 -7.10 -9.26
CA GLU A 125 -6.67 -6.17 -8.88
C GLU A 125 -7.29 -6.60 -7.56
N GLN A 126 -7.40 -5.65 -6.63
CA GLN A 126 -8.01 -5.87 -5.32
C GLN A 126 -8.98 -4.75 -5.03
N VAL A 127 -10.14 -5.11 -4.50
CA VAL A 127 -11.15 -4.15 -4.09
C VAL A 127 -11.26 -4.15 -2.57
N ARG A 128 -11.26 -2.97 -2.00
CA ARG A 128 -11.47 -2.72 -0.57
C ARG A 128 -12.62 -1.76 -0.36
N VAL A 129 -13.23 -1.86 0.81
CA VAL A 129 -14.24 -0.89 1.27
C VAL A 129 -13.83 -0.38 2.64
N ALA A 130 -13.74 0.94 2.77
CA ALA A 130 -13.61 1.61 4.04
C ALA A 130 -15.01 1.95 4.55
N PHE A 131 -15.39 1.39 5.70
CA PHE A 131 -16.67 1.61 6.38
C PHE A 131 -16.53 2.73 7.40
N LEU A 132 -17.48 3.68 7.41
CA LEU A 132 -17.45 4.88 8.24
C LEU A 132 -18.68 4.96 9.14
N ASP A 133 -18.51 5.48 10.35
CA ASP A 133 -19.62 5.82 11.25
C ASP A 133 -20.33 7.12 10.84
N ALA A 134 -21.36 7.52 11.59
CA ALA A 134 -22.10 8.74 11.35
C ALA A 134 -21.25 10.02 11.53
N GLY A 135 -20.16 9.95 12.25
CA GLY A 135 -19.17 11.03 12.39
C GLY A 135 -18.07 10.96 11.32
N HIS A 136 -18.23 10.08 10.32
CA HIS A 136 -17.27 9.83 9.24
C HIS A 136 -15.89 9.34 9.72
N ARG A 137 -15.85 8.68 10.87
CA ARG A 137 -14.64 8.03 11.37
C ARG A 137 -14.55 6.63 10.80
N LEU A 138 -13.33 6.20 10.53
CA LEU A 138 -13.08 4.85 9.99
C LEU A 138 -13.42 3.79 11.05
N LEU A 139 -14.40 2.95 10.73
CA LEU A 139 -14.75 1.76 11.51
C LEU A 139 -13.83 0.60 11.13
N ARG A 140 -13.68 0.36 9.81
CA ARG A 140 -12.90 -0.76 9.28
C ARG A 140 -12.61 -0.58 7.80
N VAL A 141 -11.50 -1.20 7.34
CA VAL A 141 -11.24 -1.46 5.92
C VAL A 141 -11.29 -2.96 5.70
N GLU A 142 -12.09 -3.41 4.72
CA GLU A 142 -12.20 -4.83 4.37
C GLU A 142 -11.88 -5.06 2.89
N ILE A 143 -11.22 -6.19 2.62
CA ILE A 143 -11.00 -6.68 1.26
C ILE A 143 -12.28 -7.37 0.83
N MET A 144 -12.94 -6.85 -0.20
CA MET A 144 -14.18 -7.42 -0.73
C MET A 144 -13.91 -8.39 -1.87
N ASN A 145 -12.87 -8.15 -2.65
CA ASN A 145 -12.45 -9.03 -3.73
C ASN A 145 -10.93 -8.91 -3.96
N SER A 146 -10.31 -10.01 -4.39
CA SER A 146 -8.90 -10.08 -4.74
C SER A 146 -8.68 -11.15 -5.81
N GLY A 147 -8.07 -10.79 -6.94
CA GLY A 147 -7.78 -11.73 -8.03
C GLY A 147 -7.85 -11.10 -9.42
N SER A 148 -7.74 -11.92 -10.47
CA SER A 148 -7.76 -11.48 -11.88
C SER A 148 -9.14 -11.05 -12.39
N VAL A 149 -10.09 -10.89 -11.51
CA VAL A 149 -11.49 -10.66 -11.85
C VAL A 149 -11.76 -9.16 -11.80
N ARG A 150 -12.27 -8.64 -12.92
CA ARG A 150 -12.66 -7.24 -13.06
C ARG A 150 -13.65 -6.83 -11.95
N LEU A 151 -13.70 -5.55 -11.59
CA LEU A 151 -14.67 -4.93 -10.68
C LEU A 151 -16.12 -5.40 -10.85
N ALA A 152 -16.47 -5.95 -12.02
CA ALA A 152 -17.78 -6.52 -12.31
C ALA A 152 -18.27 -7.59 -11.30
N HIS A 153 -17.39 -8.14 -10.50
CA HIS A 153 -17.74 -9.15 -9.48
C HIS A 153 -17.87 -8.57 -8.06
N ILE A 154 -17.94 -7.26 -7.92
CA ILE A 154 -18.39 -6.65 -6.66
C ILE A 154 -19.91 -6.77 -6.63
N TYR A 155 -20.39 -7.40 -5.58
CA TYR A 155 -21.82 -7.50 -5.30
C TYR A 155 -22.24 -6.37 -4.35
N PRO A 156 -22.99 -5.34 -4.80
CA PRO A 156 -23.46 -4.27 -3.93
C PRO A 156 -24.21 -4.79 -2.70
N SER A 157 -24.91 -5.92 -2.82
CA SER A 157 -25.61 -6.59 -1.71
C SER A 157 -24.68 -7.04 -0.58
N GLU A 158 -23.47 -7.50 -0.89
CA GLU A 158 -22.48 -7.88 0.12
C GLU A 158 -21.97 -6.65 0.89
N ILE A 159 -21.70 -5.55 0.18
CA ILE A 159 -21.29 -4.29 0.81
C ILE A 159 -22.44 -3.75 1.67
N ALA A 160 -23.67 -3.76 1.16
CA ALA A 160 -24.84 -3.32 1.92
C ALA A 160 -25.05 -4.16 3.20
N ARG A 161 -24.94 -5.49 3.11
CA ARG A 161 -25.00 -6.38 4.27
C ARG A 161 -23.93 -6.00 5.31
N ARG A 162 -22.68 -5.78 4.87
CA ARG A 162 -21.60 -5.38 5.78
C ARG A 162 -21.83 -4.02 6.41
N CYS A 163 -22.42 -3.07 5.68
CA CYS A 163 -22.81 -1.77 6.25
C CYS A 163 -23.78 -1.94 7.42
N LEU A 164 -24.79 -2.78 7.26
CA LEU A 164 -25.76 -3.05 8.34
C LEU A 164 -25.10 -3.73 9.54
N GLU A 165 -24.25 -4.73 9.32
CA GLU A 165 -23.53 -5.44 10.39
C GLU A 165 -22.59 -4.52 11.19
N LEU A 166 -21.95 -3.56 10.52
CA LEU A 166 -21.01 -2.61 11.13
C LEU A 166 -21.69 -1.34 11.62
N SER A 167 -23.01 -1.17 11.37
CA SER A 167 -23.71 0.09 11.60
C SER A 167 -23.03 1.27 10.90
N ALA A 168 -22.49 1.02 9.72
CA ALA A 168 -21.83 2.04 8.93
C ALA A 168 -22.85 2.99 8.28
N SER A 169 -22.59 4.28 8.35
CA SER A 169 -23.42 5.32 7.73
C SER A 169 -22.89 5.77 6.38
N ALA A 170 -21.64 5.46 6.08
CA ALA A 170 -21.02 5.78 4.81
C ALA A 170 -19.90 4.78 4.47
N VAL A 171 -19.54 4.73 3.17
CA VAL A 171 -18.41 3.94 2.70
C VAL A 171 -17.58 4.72 1.68
N ILE A 172 -16.30 4.32 1.56
CA ILE A 172 -15.42 4.68 0.46
C ILE A 172 -15.01 3.37 -0.23
N LEU A 173 -15.26 3.28 -1.53
CA LEU A 173 -14.78 2.18 -2.36
C LEU A 173 -13.35 2.47 -2.79
N VAL A 174 -12.50 1.46 -2.78
CA VAL A 174 -11.09 1.59 -3.20
C VAL A 174 -10.72 0.38 -4.04
N HIS A 175 -10.08 0.60 -5.20
CA HIS A 175 -9.47 -0.49 -5.94
C HIS A 175 -8.16 -0.04 -6.59
N ASN A 176 -7.31 -0.99 -6.94
CA ASN A 176 -6.06 -0.69 -7.64
C ASN A 176 -6.10 -1.18 -9.08
N HIS A 177 -5.40 -0.46 -9.95
CA HIS A 177 -5.09 -0.89 -11.31
C HIS A 177 -3.67 -1.47 -11.38
N PRO A 178 -3.49 -2.76 -11.63
CA PRO A 178 -2.17 -3.38 -11.80
C PRO A 178 -1.34 -2.79 -12.96
N SER A 179 -2.00 -2.17 -13.95
CA SER A 179 -1.34 -1.39 -15.01
C SER A 179 -0.49 -0.23 -14.45
N GLY A 180 -0.92 0.31 -13.29
CA GLY A 180 -0.31 1.46 -12.63
C GLY A 180 -0.89 2.82 -13.06
N ASP A 181 -1.83 2.84 -14.01
CA ASP A 181 -2.57 4.04 -14.39
C ASP A 181 -3.86 4.10 -13.57
N PRO A 182 -4.09 5.17 -12.77
CA PRO A 182 -5.29 5.31 -11.95
C PRO A 182 -6.50 5.85 -12.72
N ALA A 183 -6.42 6.02 -14.05
CA ALA A 183 -7.55 6.51 -14.84
C ALA A 183 -8.75 5.56 -14.73
N PRO A 184 -9.94 6.06 -14.30
CA PRO A 184 -11.14 5.23 -14.16
C PRO A 184 -11.60 4.66 -15.50
N SER A 185 -11.99 3.40 -15.51
CA SER A 185 -12.61 2.74 -16.66
C SER A 185 -14.12 2.99 -16.70
N ALA A 186 -14.75 2.65 -17.84
CA ALA A 186 -16.21 2.68 -17.96
C ALA A 186 -16.89 1.67 -17.00
N ASP A 187 -16.21 0.58 -16.68
CA ASP A 187 -16.70 -0.43 -15.73
C ASP A 187 -16.69 0.11 -14.31
N ASP A 188 -15.65 0.90 -13.94
CA ASP A 188 -15.54 1.56 -12.64
C ASP A 188 -16.69 2.56 -12.45
N ILE A 189 -17.01 3.34 -13.47
CA ILE A 189 -18.14 4.28 -13.42
C ILE A 189 -19.46 3.53 -13.23
N ARG A 190 -19.68 2.44 -13.98
CA ARG A 190 -20.93 1.66 -13.89
C ARG A 190 -21.11 1.00 -12.52
N ILE A 191 -20.06 0.39 -11.97
CA ILE A 191 -20.16 -0.26 -10.64
C ILE A 191 -20.32 0.75 -9.51
N THR A 192 -19.68 1.91 -9.62
CA THR A 192 -19.85 3.02 -8.67
C THR A 192 -21.32 3.45 -8.60
N GLU A 193 -21.96 3.68 -9.75
CA GLU A 193 -23.36 4.08 -9.79
C GLU A 193 -24.30 2.99 -9.24
N ARG A 194 -24.06 1.71 -9.61
CA ARG A 194 -24.83 0.59 -9.06
C ARG A 194 -24.68 0.47 -7.54
N LEU A 195 -23.47 0.64 -7.03
CA LEU A 195 -23.22 0.60 -5.58
C LEU A 195 -23.91 1.77 -4.89
N ARG A 196 -23.79 2.98 -5.43
CA ARG A 196 -24.46 4.19 -4.89
C ARG A 196 -25.96 3.99 -4.75
N GLN A 197 -26.61 3.48 -5.81
CA GLN A 197 -28.06 3.19 -5.81
C GLN A 197 -28.43 2.14 -4.76
N ALA A 198 -27.67 1.07 -4.64
CA ALA A 198 -27.93 0.01 -3.66
C ALA A 198 -27.78 0.54 -2.22
N LEU A 199 -26.78 1.33 -1.93
CA LEU A 199 -26.52 1.89 -0.61
C LEU A 199 -27.57 2.92 -0.21
N GLN A 200 -28.10 3.70 -1.15
CA GLN A 200 -29.21 4.63 -0.91
C GLN A 200 -30.45 3.94 -0.37
N THR A 201 -30.73 2.69 -0.74
CA THR A 201 -31.92 1.95 -0.24
C THR A 201 -31.86 1.62 1.25
N ILE A 202 -30.70 1.75 1.86
CA ILE A 202 -30.46 1.47 3.29
C ILE A 202 -29.89 2.69 4.02
N ASP A 203 -30.06 3.89 3.45
CA ASP A 203 -29.60 5.17 4.02
C ASP A 203 -28.08 5.21 4.29
N VAL A 204 -27.27 4.48 3.50
CA VAL A 204 -25.80 4.51 3.56
C VAL A 204 -25.26 5.34 2.39
N GLN A 205 -24.31 6.22 2.66
CA GLN A 205 -23.73 7.09 1.65
C GLN A 205 -22.47 6.49 1.03
N LEU A 206 -22.38 6.44 -0.30
CA LEU A 206 -21.09 6.27 -0.99
C LEU A 206 -20.41 7.64 -1.05
N ARG A 207 -19.33 7.81 -0.25
CA ARG A 207 -18.63 9.10 -0.09
C ARG A 207 -17.62 9.35 -1.18
N ASP A 208 -16.93 8.28 -1.62
CA ASP A 208 -15.94 8.36 -2.68
C ASP A 208 -15.69 6.98 -3.30
N HIS A 209 -15.04 6.98 -4.45
CA HIS A 209 -14.41 5.83 -5.06
C HIS A 209 -12.99 6.21 -5.47
N LEU A 210 -12.00 5.57 -4.85
CA LEU A 210 -10.58 5.81 -5.09
C LEU A 210 -10.02 4.74 -6.03
N VAL A 211 -9.48 5.15 -7.16
CA VAL A 211 -8.74 4.27 -8.07
C VAL A 211 -7.25 4.49 -7.84
N ILE A 212 -6.56 3.45 -7.42
CA ILE A 212 -5.15 3.49 -7.04
C ILE A 212 -4.27 2.98 -8.18
N GLY A 213 -3.31 3.78 -8.59
CA GLY A 213 -2.26 3.39 -9.53
C GLY A 213 -0.87 3.68 -8.98
N ARG A 214 0.19 3.21 -9.66
CA ARG A 214 1.57 3.52 -9.25
C ARG A 214 1.91 5.01 -9.34
N LYS A 215 1.23 5.74 -10.22
CA LYS A 215 1.44 7.18 -10.45
C LYS A 215 0.66 8.07 -9.49
N GLY A 216 -0.14 7.50 -8.59
CA GLY A 216 -1.01 8.21 -7.68
C GLY A 216 -2.40 7.57 -7.61
N TYR A 217 -3.41 8.36 -7.34
CA TYR A 217 -4.81 7.92 -7.30
C TYR A 217 -5.73 8.93 -7.98
N VAL A 218 -6.94 8.47 -8.31
CA VAL A 218 -8.06 9.32 -8.75
C VAL A 218 -9.21 9.13 -7.78
N SER A 219 -9.77 10.24 -7.29
CA SER A 219 -10.99 10.32 -6.51
C SER A 219 -12.17 10.64 -7.44
N PHE A 220 -13.23 9.87 -7.38
CA PHE A 220 -14.47 10.11 -8.13
C PHE A 220 -15.18 11.36 -7.63
N ALA A 221 -15.18 11.58 -6.30
CA ALA A 221 -15.80 12.77 -5.71
C ALA A 221 -15.08 14.04 -6.17
N GLU A 222 -13.74 14.09 -6.13
CA GLU A 222 -12.95 15.25 -6.58
C GLU A 222 -13.04 15.46 -8.10
N SER A 223 -13.22 14.36 -8.86
CA SER A 223 -13.32 14.41 -10.33
C SER A 223 -14.73 14.68 -10.84
N GLY A 224 -15.73 14.81 -9.96
CA GLY A 224 -17.13 15.03 -10.34
C GLY A 224 -17.78 13.82 -11.01
N LEU A 225 -17.32 12.61 -10.71
CA LEU A 225 -17.81 11.34 -11.24
C LEU A 225 -18.77 10.62 -10.26
N LEU A 226 -19.02 11.20 -9.07
CA LEU A 226 -19.88 10.63 -8.03
C LEU A 226 -21.18 11.39 -7.88
#